data_3942b2d152f6256277e94ef42c1c7cb5
#
_entry.id   3942b2d152f6256277e94ef42c1c7cb5
#
_cell.length_a   1.000
_cell.length_b   1.000
_cell.length_c   1.000
_cell.angle_alpha   90.00
_cell.angle_beta   90.00
_cell.angle_gamma   90.00
#
_symmetry.space_group_name_H-M   'P 1'
#
loop_
_entity.id
_entity.type
_entity.pdbx_description
1 polymer ?
#
loop_
_entity_poly.entity_id
_entity_poly.type
_entity_poly.pdbx_seq_one_letter_code
_entity_poly.pdbx_strand_id
1 'polypeptide(L)'
;YYEMQETAALLKKIEPYEEARFVNEAAILVDYDVHWALRIKPVNDPDYHYLDYCGKIYHLLQKNGVGADVLSYDADWSAYKLIILPGAFLLKEAHREKLKAYVKNGGHLAATFLTGAKNGDNVGYTQSLPAGMQDVFGVTVQEVEPIFADNVATVRISVNGHEWESKDSDWCDLLEGTAHMIGTYA
;
A
#
# COMPACT_ATOMS: atom_id res chain seq x y z
N TYR A 1 -36.90 8.95 -30.73
CA TYR A 1 -36.11 9.14 -31.97
C TYR A 1 -35.11 10.27 -31.84
N TYR A 2 -35.50 11.40 -31.24
CA TYR A 2 -34.62 12.57 -31.07
C TYR A 2 -33.44 12.28 -30.14
N GLU A 3 -33.70 11.69 -29.00
CA GLU A 3 -32.67 11.33 -28.02
C GLU A 3 -31.64 10.33 -28.57
N MET A 4 -32.09 9.39 -29.41
CA MET A 4 -31.16 8.46 -30.07
C MET A 4 -30.23 9.15 -31.06
N GLN A 5 -30.71 10.20 -31.77
CA GLN A 5 -29.88 10.97 -32.69
C GLN A 5 -28.88 11.84 -31.94
N GLU A 6 -29.27 12.44 -30.82
CA GLU A 6 -28.35 13.18 -29.93
C GLU A 6 -27.29 12.29 -29.32
N THR A 7 -27.67 11.13 -28.83
CA THR A 7 -26.73 10.13 -28.30
C THR A 7 -25.74 9.66 -29.37
N ALA A 8 -26.22 9.35 -30.58
CA ALA A 8 -25.37 8.97 -31.69
C ALA A 8 -24.38 10.07 -32.10
N ALA A 9 -24.85 11.35 -32.09
CA ALA A 9 -23.99 12.49 -32.37
C ALA A 9 -22.94 12.71 -31.28
N LEU A 10 -23.28 12.45 -30.02
CA LEU A 10 -22.32 12.50 -28.90
C LEU A 10 -21.28 11.39 -29.00
N LEU A 11 -21.70 10.15 -29.28
CA LEU A 11 -20.80 9.03 -29.47
C LEU A 11 -19.77 9.29 -30.58
N LYS A 12 -20.19 9.86 -31.72
CA LYS A 12 -19.26 10.28 -32.77
C LYS A 12 -18.23 11.31 -32.32
N LYS A 13 -18.57 12.19 -31.37
CA LYS A 13 -17.62 13.18 -30.84
C LYS A 13 -16.58 12.57 -29.93
N ILE A 14 -16.91 11.48 -29.23
CA ILE A 14 -15.98 10.80 -28.33
C ILE A 14 -15.21 9.65 -29.01
N GLU A 15 -15.62 9.23 -30.20
CA GLU A 15 -14.96 8.19 -31.01
C GLU A 15 -13.42 8.37 -31.12
N PRO A 16 -12.87 9.59 -31.32
CA PRO A 16 -11.42 9.79 -31.34
C PRO A 16 -10.70 9.47 -30.01
N TYR A 17 -11.43 9.36 -28.92
CA TYR A 17 -10.90 9.07 -27.58
C TYR A 17 -11.20 7.63 -27.12
N GLU A 18 -11.77 6.80 -28.00
CA GLU A 18 -12.16 5.41 -27.66
C GLU A 18 -10.95 4.56 -27.23
N GLU A 19 -9.78 4.82 -27.79
CA GLU A 19 -8.53 4.16 -27.44
C GLU A 19 -7.72 4.89 -26.35
N ALA A 20 -8.23 6.01 -25.85
CA ALA A 20 -7.54 6.75 -24.79
C ALA A 20 -7.47 5.92 -23.51
N ARG A 21 -6.29 5.88 -22.91
CA ARG A 21 -6.03 5.17 -21.66
C ARG A 21 -5.50 6.13 -20.63
N PHE A 22 -5.88 5.89 -19.38
CA PHE A 22 -5.24 6.57 -18.27
C PHE A 22 -3.81 6.05 -18.12
N VAL A 23 -2.86 6.97 -18.01
CA VAL A 23 -1.47 6.63 -17.71
C VAL A 23 -1.24 6.98 -16.24
N ASN A 24 -1.26 5.96 -15.40
CA ASN A 24 -1.00 6.10 -13.98
C ASN A 24 0.48 5.83 -13.68
N GLU A 25 1.07 6.65 -12.81
CA GLU A 25 2.46 6.50 -12.39
C GLU A 25 2.60 5.76 -11.06
N ALA A 26 1.50 5.54 -10.36
CA ALA A 26 1.44 4.80 -9.11
C ALA A 26 0.62 3.51 -9.26
N ALA A 27 0.98 2.48 -8.51
CA ALA A 27 0.17 1.28 -8.36
C ALA A 27 0.11 0.84 -6.89
N ILE A 28 -1.04 0.29 -6.53
CA ILE A 28 -1.28 -0.34 -5.23
C ILE A 28 -1.31 -1.85 -5.45
N LEU A 29 -0.43 -2.59 -4.78
CA LEU A 29 -0.43 -4.04 -4.90
C LEU A 29 -1.37 -4.65 -3.87
N VAL A 30 -2.33 -5.43 -4.35
CA VAL A 30 -3.35 -6.08 -3.55
C VAL A 30 -3.28 -7.59 -3.75
N ASP A 31 -3.36 -8.34 -2.66
CA ASP A 31 -3.37 -9.80 -2.69
C ASP A 31 -4.56 -10.34 -1.88
N TYR A 32 -5.36 -11.16 -2.51
CA TYR A 32 -6.50 -11.82 -1.85
C TYR A 32 -6.04 -12.86 -0.82
N ASP A 33 -4.84 -13.46 -0.96
CA ASP A 33 -4.29 -14.35 0.05
C ASP A 33 -4.07 -13.58 1.37
N VAL A 34 -3.60 -12.32 1.30
CA VAL A 34 -3.51 -11.42 2.46
C VAL A 34 -4.89 -11.17 3.08
N HIS A 35 -5.88 -10.85 2.25
CA HIS A 35 -7.25 -10.65 2.71
C HIS A 35 -7.78 -11.87 3.47
N TRP A 36 -7.63 -13.06 2.91
CA TRP A 36 -8.09 -14.29 3.55
C TRP A 36 -7.33 -14.61 4.83
N ALA A 37 -6.00 -14.44 4.83
CA ALA A 37 -5.16 -14.70 6.01
C ALA A 37 -5.58 -13.82 7.20
N LEU A 38 -5.80 -12.54 6.96
CA LEU A 38 -6.22 -11.60 8.00
C LEU A 38 -7.67 -11.86 8.48
N ARG A 39 -8.54 -12.34 7.61
CA ARG A 39 -9.92 -12.72 8.00
C ARG A 39 -9.98 -14.02 8.81
N ILE A 40 -9.15 -15.02 8.48
CA ILE A 40 -9.11 -16.28 9.20
C ILE A 40 -8.58 -16.08 10.63
N LYS A 41 -7.56 -15.26 10.75
CA LYS A 41 -6.96 -14.91 12.05
C LYS A 41 -6.65 -13.42 12.08
N PRO A 42 -7.60 -12.59 12.51
CA PRO A 42 -7.35 -11.19 12.76
C PRO A 42 -6.18 -11.00 13.72
N VAL A 43 -5.26 -10.11 13.39
CA VAL A 43 -4.07 -9.93 14.21
C VAL A 43 -4.39 -9.03 15.41
N ASN A 44 -5.29 -8.06 15.24
CA ASN A 44 -5.65 -7.10 16.28
C ASN A 44 -7.16 -6.90 16.38
N ASP A 45 -7.76 -6.39 15.32
CA ASP A 45 -9.17 -6.03 15.27
C ASP A 45 -9.94 -7.00 14.37
N PRO A 46 -10.96 -7.71 14.87
CA PRO A 46 -11.83 -8.56 14.07
C PRO A 46 -12.59 -7.78 12.98
N ASP A 47 -12.78 -6.47 13.18
CA ASP A 47 -13.45 -5.60 12.23
C ASP A 47 -12.48 -4.94 11.23
N TYR A 48 -11.17 -5.22 11.32
CA TYR A 48 -10.21 -4.76 10.33
C TYR A 48 -10.45 -5.42 8.96
N HIS A 49 -10.73 -4.60 7.97
CA HIS A 49 -10.97 -5.04 6.60
C HIS A 49 -9.83 -4.58 5.66
N TYR A 50 -8.97 -5.51 5.29
CA TYR A 50 -7.83 -5.26 4.42
C TYR A 50 -8.18 -4.55 3.11
N LEU A 51 -9.26 -4.98 2.43
CA LEU A 51 -9.67 -4.36 1.17
C LEU A 51 -10.18 -2.93 1.35
N ASP A 52 -10.84 -2.64 2.47
CA ASP A 52 -11.27 -1.28 2.80
C ASP A 52 -10.07 -0.37 3.07
N TYR A 53 -9.04 -0.91 3.71
CA TYR A 53 -7.77 -0.19 3.90
C TYR A 53 -7.08 0.12 2.57
N CYS A 54 -6.99 -0.84 1.65
CA CYS A 54 -6.52 -0.61 0.29
C CYS A 54 -7.33 0.48 -0.42
N GLY A 55 -8.67 0.44 -0.27
CA GLY A 55 -9.60 1.43 -0.81
C GLY A 55 -9.37 2.82 -0.23
N LYS A 56 -9.08 2.95 1.07
CA LYS A 56 -8.75 4.24 1.72
C LYS A 56 -7.48 4.84 1.10
N ILE A 57 -6.44 4.04 0.88
CA ILE A 57 -5.20 4.51 0.23
C ILE A 57 -5.47 4.95 -1.21
N TYR A 58 -6.21 4.15 -1.97
CA TYR A 58 -6.62 4.51 -3.33
C TYR A 58 -7.38 5.84 -3.36
N HIS A 59 -8.37 5.99 -2.48
CA HIS A 59 -9.16 7.22 -2.37
C HIS A 59 -8.31 8.44 -1.99
N LEU A 60 -7.34 8.25 -1.08
CA LEU A 60 -6.39 9.30 -0.69
C LEU A 60 -5.58 9.80 -1.88
N LEU A 61 -5.05 8.90 -2.71
CA LEU A 61 -4.32 9.25 -3.93
C LEU A 61 -5.22 10.02 -4.90
N GLN A 62 -6.41 9.52 -5.19
CA GLN A 62 -7.38 10.15 -6.08
C GLN A 62 -7.76 11.56 -5.59
N LYS A 63 -8.01 11.72 -4.29
CA LYS A 63 -8.34 13.02 -3.68
C LYS A 63 -7.22 14.05 -3.86
N ASN A 64 -5.98 13.59 -3.95
CA ASN A 64 -4.79 14.43 -4.18
C ASN A 64 -4.40 14.52 -5.67
N GLY A 65 -5.24 14.06 -6.58
CA GLY A 65 -5.00 14.13 -8.04
C GLY A 65 -3.95 13.13 -8.54
N VAL A 66 -3.62 12.12 -7.75
CA VAL A 66 -2.67 11.06 -8.14
C VAL A 66 -3.45 9.86 -8.64
N GLY A 67 -3.34 9.57 -9.94
CA GLY A 67 -3.88 8.36 -10.55
C GLY A 67 -3.09 7.14 -10.12
N ALA A 68 -3.80 6.07 -9.75
CA ALA A 68 -3.19 4.81 -9.36
C ALA A 68 -3.98 3.62 -9.92
N ASP A 69 -3.26 2.57 -10.30
CA ASP A 69 -3.85 1.29 -10.65
C ASP A 69 -3.81 0.34 -9.44
N VAL A 70 -4.74 -0.60 -9.41
CA VAL A 70 -4.76 -1.68 -8.41
C VAL A 70 -4.36 -2.97 -9.11
N LEU A 71 -3.26 -3.56 -8.70
CA LEU A 71 -2.64 -4.70 -9.37
C LEU A 71 -2.36 -5.84 -8.39
N SER A 72 -2.28 -7.06 -8.93
CA SER A 72 -1.76 -8.18 -8.16
C SER A 72 -0.21 -8.15 -8.11
N TYR A 73 0.38 -8.86 -7.15
CA TYR A 73 1.83 -9.02 -7.05
C TYR A 73 2.44 -9.76 -8.26
N ASP A 74 1.64 -10.55 -8.98
CA ASP A 74 2.09 -11.30 -10.15
C ASP A 74 2.02 -10.49 -11.46
N ALA A 75 1.31 -9.35 -11.46
CA ALA A 75 1.24 -8.47 -12.61
C ALA A 75 2.59 -7.83 -12.95
N ASP A 76 2.73 -7.32 -14.15
CA ASP A 76 3.87 -6.46 -14.50
C ASP A 76 3.59 -5.03 -14.04
N TRP A 77 4.36 -4.59 -13.06
CA TRP A 77 4.28 -3.24 -12.51
C TRP A 77 5.62 -2.48 -12.64
N SER A 78 6.51 -2.94 -13.52
CA SER A 78 7.84 -2.35 -13.74
C SER A 78 7.80 -0.92 -14.29
N ALA A 79 6.71 -0.55 -14.98
CA ALA A 79 6.55 0.77 -15.58
C ALA A 79 6.11 1.86 -14.59
N TYR A 80 5.63 1.49 -13.41
CA TYR A 80 5.17 2.45 -12.40
C TYR A 80 6.35 3.08 -11.67
N LYS A 81 6.21 4.35 -11.31
CA LYS A 81 7.22 5.09 -10.52
C LYS A 81 7.09 4.80 -9.04
N LEU A 82 5.86 4.61 -8.56
CA LEU A 82 5.55 4.35 -7.16
C LEU A 82 4.72 3.08 -7.02
N ILE A 83 5.21 2.17 -6.19
CA ILE A 83 4.46 0.99 -5.73
C ILE A 83 4.11 1.17 -4.26
N ILE A 84 2.85 0.93 -3.91
CA ILE A 84 2.36 0.96 -2.54
C ILE A 84 1.93 -0.45 -2.12
N LEU A 85 2.39 -0.86 -0.95
CA LEU A 85 2.10 -2.16 -0.33
C LEU A 85 1.24 -1.95 0.92
N PRO A 86 -0.09 -1.93 0.82
CA PRO A 86 -0.95 -1.83 1.98
C PRO A 86 -0.90 -3.12 2.79
N GLY A 87 -0.38 -3.08 4.02
CA GLY A 87 -0.41 -4.23 4.93
C GLY A 87 0.00 -5.55 4.25
N ALA A 88 1.15 -5.58 3.60
CA ALA A 88 1.64 -6.74 2.83
C ALA A 88 2.01 -7.91 3.77
N PHE A 89 1.02 -8.38 4.52
CA PHE A 89 1.15 -9.38 5.60
C PHE A 89 1.77 -10.69 5.12
N LEU A 90 1.28 -11.21 4.00
CA LEU A 90 1.92 -12.33 3.31
C LEU A 90 2.82 -11.78 2.19
N LEU A 91 4.09 -12.15 2.20
CA LEU A 91 5.01 -11.73 1.17
C LEU A 91 5.88 -12.93 0.74
N LYS A 92 5.54 -13.50 -0.43
CA LYS A 92 6.26 -14.64 -1.02
C LYS A 92 7.69 -14.25 -1.37
N GLU A 93 8.62 -15.21 -1.33
CA GLU A 93 10.03 -14.98 -1.69
C GLU A 93 10.19 -14.35 -3.08
N ALA A 94 9.48 -14.89 -4.08
CA ALA A 94 9.54 -14.37 -5.44
C ALA A 94 9.08 -12.90 -5.53
N HIS A 95 8.07 -12.51 -4.75
CA HIS A 95 7.59 -11.13 -4.69
C HIS A 95 8.62 -10.21 -4.02
N ARG A 96 9.29 -10.67 -2.95
CA ARG A 96 10.38 -9.91 -2.31
C ARG A 96 11.50 -9.61 -3.29
N GLU A 97 11.98 -10.61 -4.00
CA GLU A 97 13.06 -10.44 -4.95
C GLU A 97 12.67 -9.50 -6.12
N LYS A 98 11.44 -9.61 -6.58
CA LYS A 98 10.90 -8.69 -7.60
C LYS A 98 10.82 -7.25 -7.10
N LEU A 99 10.38 -7.02 -5.85
CA LEU A 99 10.34 -5.70 -5.21
C LEU A 99 11.74 -5.12 -5.01
N LYS A 100 12.71 -5.93 -4.56
CA LYS A 100 14.12 -5.52 -4.45
C LYS A 100 14.70 -5.08 -5.79
N ALA A 101 14.45 -5.86 -6.84
CA ALA A 101 14.89 -5.53 -8.19
C ALA A 101 14.25 -4.23 -8.68
N TYR A 102 12.97 -4.02 -8.40
CA TYR A 102 12.25 -2.79 -8.75
C TYR A 102 12.88 -1.57 -8.09
N VAL A 103 13.14 -1.61 -6.78
CA VAL A 103 13.79 -0.49 -6.07
C VAL A 103 15.22 -0.27 -6.57
N LYS A 104 15.97 -1.34 -6.79
CA LYS A 104 17.33 -1.26 -7.34
C LYS A 104 17.37 -0.60 -8.73
N ASN A 105 16.29 -0.72 -9.50
CA ASN A 105 16.15 -0.11 -10.83
C ASN A 105 15.57 1.33 -10.75
N GLY A 106 15.46 1.92 -9.55
CA GLY A 106 15.05 3.30 -9.33
C GLY A 106 13.56 3.50 -9.07
N GLY A 107 12.79 2.44 -8.88
CA GLY A 107 11.39 2.53 -8.46
C GLY A 107 11.26 2.95 -7.00
N HIS A 108 10.18 3.66 -6.68
CA HIS A 108 9.84 4.03 -5.30
C HIS A 108 8.87 3.03 -4.69
N LEU A 109 9.18 2.58 -3.48
CA LEU A 109 8.37 1.63 -2.75
C LEU A 109 7.90 2.22 -1.42
N ALA A 110 6.60 2.25 -1.21
CA ALA A 110 5.99 2.59 0.07
C ALA A 110 5.32 1.35 0.66
N ALA A 111 5.57 1.07 1.93
CA ALA A 111 4.95 -0.05 2.63
C ALA A 111 4.34 0.45 3.94
N THR A 112 3.31 -0.25 4.39
CA THR A 112 2.67 0.04 5.66
C THR A 112 2.91 -1.10 6.67
N PHE A 113 2.28 -1.04 7.81
CA PHE A 113 2.40 -2.01 8.90
C PHE A 113 2.31 -3.49 8.43
N LEU A 114 2.83 -4.40 9.22
CA LEU A 114 2.81 -5.86 9.02
C LEU A 114 3.45 -6.36 7.71
N THR A 115 4.15 -5.52 6.97
CA THR A 115 4.77 -5.92 5.69
C THR A 115 5.79 -7.04 5.91
N GLY A 116 5.61 -8.16 5.19
CA GLY A 116 6.50 -9.31 5.26
C GLY A 116 6.44 -10.09 6.57
N ALA A 117 5.31 -10.03 7.29
CA ALA A 117 5.16 -10.77 8.55
C ALA A 117 5.15 -12.29 8.36
N LYS A 118 4.63 -12.75 7.23
CA LYS A 118 4.52 -14.19 6.94
C LYS A 118 4.87 -14.51 5.49
N ASN A 119 5.20 -15.77 5.25
CA ASN A 119 5.43 -16.30 3.91
C ASN A 119 4.11 -16.63 3.19
N GLY A 120 4.20 -17.13 1.94
CA GLY A 120 3.02 -17.48 1.15
C GLY A 120 2.15 -18.61 1.72
N ASP A 121 2.69 -19.40 2.65
CA ASP A 121 1.97 -20.49 3.33
C ASP A 121 1.34 -20.02 4.65
N ASN A 122 1.30 -18.72 4.90
CA ASN A 122 0.80 -18.09 6.13
C ASN A 122 1.59 -18.51 7.39
N VAL A 123 2.87 -18.84 7.23
CA VAL A 123 3.80 -19.16 8.31
C VAL A 123 4.66 -17.93 8.61
N GLY A 124 4.80 -17.61 9.90
CA GLY A 124 5.63 -16.49 10.35
C GLY A 124 7.10 -16.69 10.00
N TYR A 125 7.77 -15.63 9.63
CA TYR A 125 9.22 -15.64 9.48
C TYR A 125 9.91 -15.64 10.85
N THR A 126 11.07 -16.26 10.93
CA THR A 126 11.95 -16.21 12.13
C THR A 126 12.84 -14.97 12.13
N GLN A 127 12.89 -14.26 11.02
CA GLN A 127 13.64 -13.00 10.87
C GLN A 127 12.79 -11.82 11.38
N SER A 128 13.46 -10.76 11.83
CA SER A 128 12.80 -9.50 12.16
C SER A 128 12.10 -8.92 10.95
N LEU A 129 11.00 -8.20 11.19
CA LEU A 129 10.22 -7.56 10.13
C LEU A 129 10.90 -6.27 9.62
N PRO A 130 10.63 -5.86 8.42
CA PRO A 130 9.96 -6.58 7.34
C PRO A 130 10.86 -7.69 6.80
N ALA A 131 10.46 -8.95 6.98
CA ALA A 131 11.34 -10.11 6.77
C ALA A 131 11.95 -10.15 5.36
N GLY A 132 13.28 -10.09 5.30
CA GLY A 132 14.05 -10.08 4.05
C GLY A 132 13.96 -8.80 3.23
N MET A 133 13.40 -7.71 3.78
CA MET A 133 13.29 -6.40 3.12
C MET A 133 13.94 -5.28 3.95
N GLN A 134 14.63 -5.62 5.04
CA GLN A 134 15.25 -4.63 5.92
C GLN A 134 16.28 -3.75 5.19
N ASP A 135 17.02 -4.34 4.25
CA ASP A 135 18.00 -3.66 3.42
C ASP A 135 17.37 -2.67 2.44
N VAL A 136 16.14 -2.92 2.01
CA VAL A 136 15.39 -2.03 1.10
C VAL A 136 14.83 -0.83 1.85
N PHE A 137 14.25 -1.05 3.01
CA PHE A 137 13.61 0.01 3.80
C PHE A 137 14.57 0.72 4.76
N GLY A 138 15.72 0.11 5.07
CA GLY A 138 16.67 0.64 6.04
C GLY A 138 16.16 0.61 7.48
N VAL A 139 15.13 -0.21 7.75
CA VAL A 139 14.51 -0.35 9.08
C VAL A 139 14.28 -1.81 9.45
N THR A 140 14.22 -2.06 10.75
CA THR A 140 13.77 -3.29 11.38
C THR A 140 12.64 -2.95 12.34
N VAL A 141 11.56 -3.72 12.30
CA VAL A 141 10.47 -3.62 13.26
C VAL A 141 10.88 -4.38 14.52
N GLN A 142 11.03 -3.68 15.63
CA GLN A 142 11.36 -4.27 16.92
C GLN A 142 10.12 -4.82 17.60
N GLU A 143 9.02 -4.09 17.52
CA GLU A 143 7.76 -4.45 18.12
C GLU A 143 6.61 -3.98 17.24
N VAL A 144 5.59 -4.81 17.14
CA VAL A 144 4.31 -4.45 16.50
C VAL A 144 3.31 -4.24 17.62
N GLU A 145 2.94 -2.99 17.87
CA GLU A 145 2.02 -2.63 18.94
C GLU A 145 0.62 -2.34 18.37
N PRO A 146 -0.36 -3.20 18.65
CA PRO A 146 -1.73 -2.93 18.26
C PRO A 146 -2.34 -1.82 19.14
N ILE A 147 -3.04 -0.90 18.51
CA ILE A 147 -3.80 0.15 19.20
C ILE A 147 -5.22 -0.36 19.36
N PHE A 148 -5.67 -0.54 20.63
CA PHE A 148 -7.03 -0.96 20.90
C PHE A 148 -8.00 0.22 20.86
N ALA A 149 -9.26 -0.07 20.54
CA ALA A 149 -10.33 0.85 20.15
C ALA A 149 -10.50 2.14 21.00
N ASP A 150 -10.06 2.13 22.26
CA ASP A 150 -10.15 3.28 23.15
C ASP A 150 -8.89 4.16 23.16
N ASN A 151 -7.84 3.72 22.48
CA ASN A 151 -6.56 4.42 22.39
C ASN A 151 -6.33 4.92 20.96
N VAL A 152 -5.83 6.11 20.84
CA VAL A 152 -5.45 6.72 19.56
C VAL A 152 -4.05 7.28 19.72
N ALA A 153 -3.11 6.77 18.93
CA ALA A 153 -1.78 7.35 18.87
C ALA A 153 -1.80 8.62 18.01
N THR A 154 -1.08 9.63 18.45
CA THR A 154 -0.84 10.82 17.65
C THR A 154 0.45 10.62 16.88
N VAL A 155 0.41 10.79 15.56
CA VAL A 155 1.60 10.74 14.69
C VAL A 155 1.93 12.16 14.27
N ARG A 156 3.14 12.61 14.57
CA ARG A 156 3.69 13.88 14.10
C ARG A 156 4.68 13.63 12.99
N ILE A 157 4.46 14.28 11.86
CA ILE A 157 5.26 14.12 10.64
C ILE A 157 5.85 15.47 10.28
N SER A 158 7.16 15.52 10.00
CA SER A 158 7.85 16.71 9.54
C SER A 158 8.63 16.42 8.26
N VAL A 159 8.24 17.06 7.16
CA VAL A 159 8.89 16.92 5.85
C VAL A 159 9.02 18.28 5.19
N ASN A 160 10.22 18.63 4.75
CA ASN A 160 10.50 19.87 4.02
C ASN A 160 10.02 21.14 4.75
N GLY A 161 10.08 21.17 6.09
CA GLY A 161 9.64 22.30 6.89
C GLY A 161 8.12 22.41 7.08
N HIS A 162 7.36 21.45 6.59
CA HIS A 162 5.94 21.32 6.86
C HIS A 162 5.72 20.28 7.95
N GLU A 163 4.82 20.59 8.86
CA GLU A 163 4.42 19.69 9.95
C GLU A 163 2.96 19.28 9.80
N TRP A 164 2.70 18.01 10.02
CA TRP A 164 1.37 17.45 10.07
C TRP A 164 1.20 16.63 11.33
N GLU A 165 -0.01 16.62 11.84
CA GLU A 165 -0.45 15.73 12.90
C GLU A 165 -1.58 14.85 12.37
N SER A 166 -1.48 13.55 12.58
CA SER A 166 -2.48 12.57 12.25
C SER A 166 -2.77 11.70 13.46
N LYS A 167 -3.91 11.06 13.45
CA LYS A 167 -4.29 10.07 14.46
C LYS A 167 -4.27 8.69 13.82
N ASP A 168 -3.65 7.76 14.53
CA ASP A 168 -3.62 6.34 14.16
C ASP A 168 -4.38 5.56 15.23
N SER A 169 -5.21 4.62 14.78
CA SER A 169 -6.07 3.81 15.65
C SER A 169 -5.85 2.31 15.48
N ASP A 170 -4.99 1.89 14.56
CA ASP A 170 -4.86 0.47 14.22
C ASP A 170 -3.52 -0.12 14.70
N TRP A 171 -2.38 0.49 14.33
CA TRP A 171 -1.06 -0.10 14.55
C TRP A 171 0.01 0.95 14.79
N CYS A 172 0.89 0.69 15.77
CA CYS A 172 2.15 1.38 15.96
C CYS A 172 3.30 0.39 15.84
N ASP A 173 4.15 0.56 14.85
CA ASP A 173 5.38 -0.23 14.72
C ASP A 173 6.54 0.53 15.36
N LEU A 174 7.24 -0.09 16.31
CA LEU A 174 8.49 0.43 16.83
C LEU A 174 9.61 0.10 15.85
N LEU A 175 10.12 1.12 15.18
CA LEU A 175 11.12 0.99 14.12
C LEU A 175 12.51 1.37 14.63
N GLU A 176 13.52 0.57 14.25
CA GLU A 176 14.93 0.87 14.44
C GLU A 176 15.67 0.70 13.10
N GLY A 177 16.65 1.53 12.82
CA GLY A 177 17.44 1.40 11.60
C GLY A 177 18.19 2.64 11.22
N THR A 178 18.64 2.68 9.96
CA THR A 178 19.43 3.76 9.37
C THR A 178 18.61 4.69 8.48
N ALA A 179 17.34 4.39 8.28
CA ALA A 179 16.44 5.21 7.49
C ALA A 179 16.22 6.59 8.12
N HIS A 180 15.98 7.59 7.28
CA HIS A 180 15.63 8.92 7.75
C HIS A 180 14.21 8.92 8.32
N MET A 181 14.09 9.20 9.61
CA MET A 181 12.80 9.27 10.30
C MET A 181 12.14 10.62 10.02
N ILE A 182 10.95 10.60 9.46
CA ILE A 182 10.15 11.80 9.14
C ILE A 182 8.94 11.97 10.06
N GLY A 183 8.65 10.99 10.90
CA GLY A 183 7.53 11.02 11.84
C GLY A 183 7.81 10.27 13.12
N THR A 184 7.10 10.63 14.17
CA THR A 184 7.17 9.99 15.49
C THR A 184 5.77 9.87 16.08
N TYR A 185 5.58 8.83 16.86
CA TYR A 185 4.43 8.73 17.76
C TYR A 185 4.66 9.66 18.97
N ALA A 186 3.56 10.27 19.45
CA ALA A 186 3.54 11.20 20.60
C ALA A 186 2.44 10.79 21.60
#